data_6a1ed9ec7470df79fb5fa11e62017b91
#
_entry.id   6a1ed9ec7470df79fb5fa11e62017b91
#
_cell.length_a   1.000
_cell.length_b   1.000
_cell.length_c   1.000
_cell.angle_alpha   90.00
_cell.angle_beta   90.00
_cell.angle_gamma   90.00
#
_symmetry.space_group_name_H-M   'P 1'
#
loop_
_entity.id
_entity.type
_entity.pdbx_description
1 polymer ?
#
loop_
_entity_poly.entity_id
_entity_poly.type
_entity_poly.pdbx_seq_one_letter_code
_entity_poly.pdbx_strand_id
1 'polypeptide(L)'
;MTETHTATYDVVVIGGGAAGLSAALVLGRSRRRTLVVDAGEPRNTPAAHMQGYLTRDGMSPAEFLALGREEIARYGVDLVRDRAVDVTKGDDFAVALAGGETVHARRIVVATGLKDELPAVPGVAERFGRDVIHCPYCHGWEVRDQAFGVLATTPMSVHQALIVSQWSKDVTLFLHTVAESELTDDDLRRLAAAGVAVVPGEVAEMVIEGDRLTGVRLTDGNTHPREAVFVAPRAIPQTGLLEKLGAELQETPFGAYPVVDPTGLTTVPGVWAVGNAMGFAEQVVNAASAGYRAGATINGDLLMADLDAAVRT
;
A
#
# COMPACT_ATOMS: atom_id res chain seq x y z
N MET A 1 -31.98 -20.81 -23.63
CA MET A 1 -30.79 -20.88 -22.75
C MET A 1 -29.70 -20.13 -23.49
N THR A 2 -29.47 -18.88 -23.13
CA THR A 2 -28.37 -18.06 -23.67
C THR A 2 -27.09 -18.57 -23.03
N GLU A 3 -26.22 -19.21 -23.81
CA GLU A 3 -24.84 -19.49 -23.41
C GLU A 3 -24.18 -18.17 -23.15
N THR A 4 -24.03 -17.79 -21.89
CA THR A 4 -23.13 -16.72 -21.45
C THR A 4 -21.72 -17.23 -21.74
N HIS A 5 -21.13 -16.78 -22.86
CA HIS A 5 -19.71 -16.96 -23.12
C HIS A 5 -18.93 -16.24 -22.04
N THR A 6 -18.61 -16.94 -20.97
CA THR A 6 -17.77 -16.45 -19.89
C THR A 6 -16.35 -16.31 -20.45
N ALA A 7 -15.87 -15.08 -20.53
CA ALA A 7 -14.54 -14.81 -21.08
C ALA A 7 -13.47 -15.44 -20.14
N THR A 8 -12.69 -16.39 -20.67
CA THR A 8 -11.58 -17.00 -19.91
C THR A 8 -10.28 -16.29 -20.22
N TYR A 9 -9.58 -15.85 -19.18
CA TYR A 9 -8.28 -15.20 -19.23
C TYR A 9 -7.15 -16.15 -18.85
N ASP A 10 -5.94 -15.89 -19.32
CA ASP A 10 -4.77 -16.55 -18.77
C ASP A 10 -4.52 -16.08 -17.33
N VAL A 11 -4.68 -14.76 -17.10
CA VAL A 11 -4.44 -14.13 -15.79
C VAL A 11 -5.49 -13.07 -15.49
N VAL A 12 -6.05 -13.11 -14.29
CA VAL A 12 -6.79 -11.98 -13.72
C VAL A 12 -5.93 -11.33 -12.66
N VAL A 13 -5.70 -10.01 -12.80
CA VAL A 13 -4.98 -9.16 -11.85
C VAL A 13 -6.01 -8.35 -11.05
N ILE A 14 -6.06 -8.54 -9.74
CA ILE A 14 -7.01 -7.88 -8.85
C ILE A 14 -6.33 -6.70 -8.17
N GLY A 15 -6.62 -5.49 -8.63
CA GLY A 15 -6.03 -4.23 -8.22
C GLY A 15 -5.19 -3.58 -9.31
N GLY A 16 -5.54 -2.35 -9.70
CA GLY A 16 -4.88 -1.54 -10.74
C GLY A 16 -3.91 -0.50 -10.19
N GLY A 17 -3.24 -0.80 -9.06
CA GLY A 17 -2.13 -0.02 -8.52
C GLY A 17 -0.81 -0.30 -9.24
N ALA A 18 0.30 0.29 -8.76
CA ALA A 18 1.64 0.13 -9.36
C ALA A 18 2.04 -1.33 -9.55
N ALA A 19 1.77 -2.20 -8.56
CA ALA A 19 2.09 -3.62 -8.63
C ALA A 19 1.26 -4.33 -9.70
N GLY A 20 -0.06 -4.16 -9.67
CA GLY A 20 -0.97 -4.83 -10.62
C GLY A 20 -0.76 -4.39 -12.05
N LEU A 21 -0.61 -3.07 -12.31
CA LEU A 21 -0.33 -2.56 -13.64
C LEU A 21 1.03 -3.04 -14.18
N SER A 22 2.05 -3.14 -13.31
CA SER A 22 3.35 -3.65 -13.70
C SER A 22 3.32 -5.15 -14.05
N ALA A 23 2.57 -5.96 -13.29
CA ALA A 23 2.34 -7.36 -13.63
C ALA A 23 1.59 -7.51 -14.96
N ALA A 24 0.51 -6.74 -15.13
CA ALA A 24 -0.31 -6.74 -16.35
C ALA A 24 0.49 -6.31 -17.58
N LEU A 25 1.39 -5.32 -17.44
CA LEU A 25 2.25 -4.86 -18.52
C LEU A 25 3.15 -6.01 -19.04
N VAL A 26 3.82 -6.72 -18.12
CA VAL A 26 4.69 -7.85 -18.50
C VAL A 26 3.87 -8.97 -19.14
N LEU A 27 2.74 -9.31 -18.59
CA LEU A 27 1.85 -10.36 -19.11
C LEU A 27 1.32 -10.00 -20.50
N GLY A 28 0.83 -8.78 -20.71
CA GLY A 28 0.39 -8.30 -22.01
C GLY A 28 1.52 -8.32 -23.06
N ARG A 29 2.72 -7.86 -22.69
CA ARG A 29 3.91 -7.94 -23.57
C ARG A 29 4.34 -9.38 -23.88
N SER A 30 4.01 -10.31 -22.99
CA SER A 30 4.19 -11.77 -23.21
C SER A 30 3.02 -12.41 -23.95
N ARG A 31 2.09 -11.60 -24.46
CA ARG A 31 0.90 -12.03 -25.23
C ARG A 31 -0.05 -12.93 -24.45
N ARG A 32 -0.08 -12.82 -23.12
CA ARG A 32 -1.06 -13.50 -22.27
C ARG A 32 -2.34 -12.69 -22.23
N ARG A 33 -3.47 -13.37 -22.39
CA ARG A 33 -4.79 -12.76 -22.25
C ARG A 33 -5.01 -12.38 -20.80
N THR A 34 -4.94 -11.09 -20.50
CA THR A 34 -4.90 -10.57 -19.14
C THR A 34 -6.03 -9.57 -18.91
N LEU A 35 -6.72 -9.70 -17.77
CA LEU A 35 -7.70 -8.73 -17.29
C LEU A 35 -7.18 -8.09 -15.99
N VAL A 36 -7.28 -6.78 -15.89
CA VAL A 36 -7.13 -6.04 -14.63
C VAL A 36 -8.51 -5.66 -14.10
N VAL A 37 -8.83 -6.06 -12.88
CA VAL A 37 -10.02 -5.65 -12.13
C VAL A 37 -9.60 -4.59 -11.12
N ASP A 38 -10.04 -3.33 -11.28
CA ASP A 38 -9.59 -2.20 -10.46
C ASP A 38 -10.76 -1.44 -9.85
N ALA A 39 -10.85 -1.45 -8.51
CA ALA A 39 -11.87 -0.70 -7.79
C ALA A 39 -11.66 0.82 -7.82
N GLY A 40 -10.48 1.30 -8.27
CA GLY A 40 -10.19 2.72 -8.39
C GLY A 40 -9.91 3.46 -7.09
N GLU A 41 -9.46 2.75 -6.06
CA GLU A 41 -9.18 3.29 -4.72
C GLU A 41 -7.69 3.12 -4.36
N PRO A 42 -6.75 3.80 -5.05
CA PRO A 42 -5.34 3.65 -4.74
C PRO A 42 -5.00 4.28 -3.38
N ARG A 43 -4.14 3.59 -2.61
CA ARG A 43 -3.72 4.00 -1.25
C ARG A 43 -3.18 5.43 -1.19
N ASN A 44 -2.40 5.82 -2.18
CA ASN A 44 -1.72 7.12 -2.22
C ASN A 44 -2.54 8.26 -2.83
N THR A 45 -3.84 8.08 -3.01
CA THR A 45 -4.76 9.14 -3.51
C THR A 45 -4.65 10.46 -2.74
N PRO A 46 -4.48 10.47 -1.39
CA PRO A 46 -4.37 11.75 -0.66
C PRO A 46 -3.12 12.55 -0.99
N ALA A 47 -2.07 11.93 -1.51
CA ALA A 47 -0.81 12.60 -1.82
C ALA A 47 -0.88 13.30 -3.20
N ALA A 48 -0.47 14.58 -3.25
CA ALA A 48 -0.39 15.32 -4.51
C ALA A 48 0.72 14.80 -5.43
N HIS A 49 1.82 14.31 -4.85
CA HIS A 49 3.01 13.84 -5.56
C HIS A 49 3.53 12.55 -4.94
N MET A 50 4.20 11.72 -5.73
CA MET A 50 4.97 10.57 -5.25
C MET A 50 6.47 10.85 -5.45
N GLN A 51 7.28 10.41 -4.49
CA GLN A 51 8.72 10.65 -4.51
C GLN A 51 9.49 9.33 -4.48
N GLY A 52 10.78 9.38 -4.81
CA GLY A 52 11.67 8.24 -4.71
C GLY A 52 11.54 7.19 -5.81
N TYR A 53 10.79 7.45 -6.88
CA TYR A 53 10.79 6.61 -8.08
C TYR A 53 11.62 7.28 -9.17
N LEU A 54 12.81 6.76 -9.43
CA LEU A 54 13.75 7.31 -10.41
C LEU A 54 13.04 7.53 -11.77
N THR A 55 13.19 8.71 -12.34
CA THR A 55 12.52 9.22 -13.56
C THR A 55 11.03 9.57 -13.41
N ARG A 56 10.42 9.32 -12.24
CA ARG A 56 9.04 9.65 -11.90
C ARG A 56 8.92 10.44 -10.60
N ASP A 57 10.05 10.91 -10.07
CA ASP A 57 10.12 11.72 -8.87
C ASP A 57 9.30 12.99 -9.02
N GLY A 58 8.40 13.29 -8.07
CA GLY A 58 7.48 14.42 -8.13
C GLY A 58 6.23 14.23 -9.01
N MET A 59 6.06 13.07 -9.65
CA MET A 59 4.87 12.80 -10.46
C MET A 59 3.63 12.61 -9.57
N SER A 60 2.46 13.06 -10.04
CA SER A 60 1.19 12.77 -9.37
C SER A 60 0.89 11.26 -9.41
N PRO A 61 0.44 10.65 -8.29
CA PRO A 61 -0.01 9.25 -8.29
C PRO A 61 -1.10 8.97 -9.33
N ALA A 62 -2.03 9.90 -9.51
CA ALA A 62 -3.11 9.77 -10.48
C ALA A 62 -2.58 9.73 -11.93
N GLU A 63 -1.64 10.61 -12.26
CA GLU A 63 -0.97 10.64 -13.57
C GLU A 63 -0.17 9.36 -13.81
N PHE A 64 0.60 8.91 -12.83
CA PHE A 64 1.35 7.66 -12.92
C PHE A 64 0.45 6.46 -13.26
N LEU A 65 -0.67 6.32 -12.56
CA LEU A 65 -1.62 5.25 -12.83
C LEU A 65 -2.36 5.41 -14.15
N ALA A 66 -2.63 6.65 -14.59
CA ALA A 66 -3.23 6.92 -15.90
C ALA A 66 -2.31 6.45 -17.03
N LEU A 67 -1.04 6.85 -16.99
CA LEU A 67 -0.01 6.40 -17.94
C LEU A 67 0.15 4.88 -17.93
N GLY A 68 0.18 4.26 -16.74
CA GLY A 68 0.25 2.80 -16.62
C GLY A 68 -0.93 2.08 -17.28
N ARG A 69 -2.15 2.62 -17.17
CA ARG A 69 -3.33 2.07 -17.88
C ARG A 69 -3.22 2.22 -19.40
N GLU A 70 -2.71 3.34 -19.88
CA GLU A 70 -2.44 3.53 -21.30
C GLU A 70 -1.38 2.56 -21.83
N GLU A 71 -0.34 2.31 -21.03
CA GLU A 71 0.72 1.37 -21.41
C GLU A 71 0.20 -0.05 -21.55
N ILE A 72 -0.58 -0.57 -20.60
CA ILE A 72 -1.11 -1.94 -20.67
C ILE A 72 -2.10 -2.10 -21.84
N ALA A 73 -2.90 -1.06 -22.13
CA ALA A 73 -3.86 -1.08 -23.24
C ALA A 73 -3.17 -1.30 -24.62
N ARG A 74 -1.96 -0.76 -24.82
CA ARG A 74 -1.17 -0.97 -26.04
C ARG A 74 -0.84 -2.45 -26.32
N TYR A 75 -0.87 -3.27 -25.30
CA TYR A 75 -0.58 -4.72 -25.40
C TYR A 75 -1.82 -5.59 -25.27
N GLY A 76 -3.01 -4.99 -25.42
CA GLY A 76 -4.28 -5.72 -25.44
C GLY A 76 -4.70 -6.28 -24.07
N VAL A 77 -4.23 -5.68 -22.99
CA VAL A 77 -4.71 -6.00 -21.63
C VAL A 77 -6.07 -5.33 -21.42
N ASP A 78 -7.06 -6.13 -21.02
CA ASP A 78 -8.38 -5.62 -20.66
C ASP A 78 -8.35 -5.02 -19.24
N LEU A 79 -9.14 -3.96 -19.02
CA LEU A 79 -9.30 -3.34 -17.70
C LEU A 79 -10.78 -3.07 -17.45
N VAL A 80 -11.28 -3.55 -16.32
CA VAL A 80 -12.62 -3.27 -15.83
C VAL A 80 -12.56 -2.47 -14.53
N ARG A 81 -13.37 -1.42 -14.45
CA ARG A 81 -13.59 -0.62 -13.24
C ARG A 81 -14.66 -1.30 -12.40
N ASP A 82 -14.24 -2.24 -11.57
CA ASP A 82 -15.11 -2.97 -10.66
C ASP A 82 -14.29 -3.52 -9.48
N ARG A 83 -14.98 -4.10 -8.52
CA ARG A 83 -14.38 -4.72 -7.33
C ARG A 83 -14.56 -6.24 -7.40
N ALA A 84 -13.46 -6.98 -7.29
CA ALA A 84 -13.53 -8.40 -7.00
C ALA A 84 -14.03 -8.62 -5.56
N VAL A 85 -15.15 -9.29 -5.41
CA VAL A 85 -15.81 -9.52 -4.11
C VAL A 85 -15.68 -10.95 -3.63
N ASP A 86 -15.44 -11.86 -4.55
CA ASP A 86 -15.24 -13.27 -4.24
C ASP A 86 -14.30 -13.94 -5.25
N VAL A 87 -13.67 -15.02 -4.83
CA VAL A 87 -12.85 -15.86 -5.69
C VAL A 87 -12.94 -17.31 -5.24
N THR A 88 -13.13 -18.21 -6.20
CA THR A 88 -13.17 -19.65 -5.95
C THR A 88 -12.20 -20.37 -6.88
N LYS A 89 -11.66 -21.50 -6.43
CA LYS A 89 -10.76 -22.35 -7.19
C LYS A 89 -11.48 -23.65 -7.55
N GLY A 90 -11.60 -23.91 -8.85
CA GLY A 90 -12.01 -25.19 -9.44
C GLY A 90 -10.90 -25.73 -10.34
N ASP A 91 -11.24 -26.12 -11.57
CA ASP A 91 -10.25 -26.42 -12.61
C ASP A 91 -9.50 -25.14 -13.02
N ASP A 92 -10.18 -24.03 -13.01
CA ASP A 92 -9.65 -22.65 -13.08
C ASP A 92 -10.17 -21.83 -11.90
N PHE A 93 -9.81 -20.54 -11.87
CA PHE A 93 -10.29 -19.59 -10.87
C PHE A 93 -11.51 -18.83 -11.41
N ALA A 94 -12.57 -18.76 -10.62
CA ALA A 94 -13.73 -17.90 -10.87
C ALA A 94 -13.69 -16.68 -9.93
N VAL A 95 -13.65 -15.49 -10.50
CA VAL A 95 -13.62 -14.20 -9.77
C VAL A 95 -14.96 -13.51 -9.94
N ALA A 96 -15.71 -13.36 -8.87
CA ALA A 96 -16.98 -12.63 -8.86
C ALA A 96 -16.74 -11.13 -8.67
N LEU A 97 -17.37 -10.31 -9.50
CA LEU A 97 -17.31 -8.87 -9.49
C LEU A 97 -18.55 -8.28 -8.79
N ALA A 98 -18.39 -7.11 -8.17
CA ALA A 98 -19.49 -6.42 -7.49
C ALA A 98 -20.65 -6.08 -8.44
N GLY A 99 -20.36 -5.83 -9.72
CA GLY A 99 -21.35 -5.63 -10.78
C GLY A 99 -22.16 -6.87 -11.15
N GLY A 100 -21.87 -8.03 -10.57
CA GLY A 100 -22.59 -9.30 -10.76
C GLY A 100 -22.01 -10.20 -11.87
N GLU A 101 -20.98 -9.74 -12.58
CA GLU A 101 -20.26 -10.56 -13.55
C GLU A 101 -19.29 -11.53 -12.85
N THR A 102 -19.05 -12.69 -13.45
CA THR A 102 -18.00 -13.62 -13.04
C THR A 102 -17.03 -13.83 -14.20
N VAL A 103 -15.75 -13.67 -13.94
CA VAL A 103 -14.67 -13.87 -14.90
C VAL A 103 -13.82 -15.07 -14.49
N HIS A 104 -13.30 -15.80 -15.48
CA HIS A 104 -12.49 -16.99 -15.26
C HIS A 104 -11.03 -16.77 -15.65
N ALA A 105 -10.10 -17.38 -14.90
CA ALA A 105 -8.68 -17.27 -15.17
C ALA A 105 -7.91 -18.53 -14.75
N ARG A 106 -6.84 -18.82 -15.48
CA ARG A 106 -5.90 -19.89 -15.14
C ARG A 106 -5.00 -19.51 -13.94
N ARG A 107 -4.72 -18.23 -13.76
CA ARG A 107 -3.87 -17.70 -12.68
C ARG A 107 -4.44 -16.39 -12.13
N ILE A 108 -4.15 -16.12 -10.86
CA ILE A 108 -4.59 -14.91 -10.16
C ILE A 108 -3.39 -14.14 -9.63
N VAL A 109 -3.41 -12.83 -9.80
CA VAL A 109 -2.51 -11.89 -9.10
C VAL A 109 -3.35 -11.02 -8.16
N VAL A 110 -3.12 -11.14 -6.87
CA VAL A 110 -3.75 -10.29 -5.84
C VAL A 110 -2.84 -9.09 -5.59
N ALA A 111 -3.27 -7.92 -6.05
CA ALA A 111 -2.60 -6.62 -5.93
C ALA A 111 -3.48 -5.61 -5.20
N THR A 112 -4.32 -6.09 -4.28
CA THR A 112 -5.34 -5.34 -3.53
C THR A 112 -4.77 -4.31 -2.56
N GLY A 113 -3.49 -4.41 -2.23
CA GLY A 113 -2.79 -3.49 -1.36
C GLY A 113 -3.23 -3.57 0.11
N LEU A 114 -3.17 -2.42 0.79
CA LEU A 114 -3.63 -2.24 2.16
C LEU A 114 -4.42 -0.93 2.28
N LYS A 115 -5.16 -0.77 3.38
CA LYS A 115 -5.77 0.49 3.78
C LYS A 115 -5.06 1.05 5.02
N ASP A 116 -4.95 2.37 5.08
CA ASP A 116 -4.41 3.08 6.25
C ASP A 116 -5.57 3.46 7.18
N GLU A 117 -5.56 2.94 8.41
CA GLU A 117 -6.45 3.39 9.48
C GLU A 117 -5.72 4.46 10.28
N LEU A 118 -6.21 5.69 10.16
CA LEU A 118 -5.62 6.85 10.80
C LEU A 118 -5.98 6.91 12.30
N PRO A 119 -5.11 7.50 13.15
CA PRO A 119 -5.48 7.82 14.52
C PRO A 119 -6.74 8.68 14.57
N ALA A 120 -7.66 8.36 15.51
CA ALA A 120 -8.93 9.06 15.67
C ALA A 120 -8.76 10.41 16.42
N VAL A 121 -7.83 11.25 15.95
CA VAL A 121 -7.55 12.59 16.47
C VAL A 121 -8.14 13.60 15.49
N PRO A 122 -9.01 14.54 15.94
CA PRO A 122 -9.56 15.61 15.10
C PRO A 122 -8.47 16.35 14.32
N GLY A 123 -8.70 16.56 13.02
CA GLY A 123 -7.78 17.20 12.10
C GLY A 123 -6.78 16.26 11.43
N VAL A 124 -6.56 15.05 11.93
CA VAL A 124 -5.61 14.09 11.30
C VAL A 124 -6.11 13.65 9.93
N ALA A 125 -7.34 13.17 9.83
CA ALA A 125 -7.88 12.67 8.56
C ALA A 125 -8.05 13.78 7.52
N GLU A 126 -8.48 14.97 7.93
CA GLU A 126 -8.69 16.14 7.07
C GLU A 126 -7.39 16.70 6.49
N ARG A 127 -6.28 16.46 7.19
CA ARG A 127 -4.95 16.98 6.81
C ARG A 127 -4.03 15.91 6.25
N PHE A 128 -4.45 14.64 6.25
CA PHE A 128 -3.61 13.53 5.79
C PHE A 128 -3.25 13.65 4.31
N GLY A 129 -1.96 13.52 4.03
CA GLY A 129 -1.38 13.73 2.69
C GLY A 129 -1.03 15.18 2.37
N ARG A 130 -1.21 16.11 3.32
CA ARG A 130 -0.88 17.56 3.20
C ARG A 130 0.22 17.94 4.20
N ASP A 131 -0.14 18.28 5.42
CA ASP A 131 0.76 18.60 6.53
C ASP A 131 0.63 17.62 7.71
N VAL A 132 -0.31 16.68 7.64
CA VAL A 132 -0.28 15.42 8.40
C VAL A 132 0.14 14.33 7.44
N ILE A 133 1.31 13.72 7.66
CA ILE A 133 1.99 12.85 6.71
C ILE A 133 2.49 11.57 7.39
N HIS A 134 2.65 10.49 6.62
CA HIS A 134 3.11 9.22 7.17
C HIS A 134 4.60 9.00 6.93
N CYS A 135 5.01 9.03 5.66
CA CYS A 135 6.30 8.53 5.22
C CYS A 135 7.33 9.66 5.14
N PRO A 136 8.38 9.65 5.95
CA PRO A 136 9.44 10.68 5.89
C PRO A 136 10.21 10.66 4.56
N TYR A 137 10.45 9.49 3.99
CA TYR A 137 11.12 9.36 2.68
C TYR A 137 10.28 9.86 1.50
N CYS A 138 8.94 9.93 1.70
CA CYS A 138 8.02 10.37 0.65
C CYS A 138 7.78 11.89 0.69
N HIS A 139 7.86 12.52 1.89
CA HIS A 139 7.46 13.92 2.06
C HIS A 139 8.39 14.73 2.95
N GLY A 140 9.38 14.10 3.60
CA GLY A 140 10.26 14.81 4.54
C GLY A 140 11.05 15.95 3.87
N TRP A 141 11.43 15.78 2.60
CA TRP A 141 12.14 16.83 1.86
C TRP A 141 11.27 18.06 1.58
N GLU A 142 9.99 17.87 1.27
CA GLU A 142 9.05 18.94 0.94
C GLU A 142 8.72 19.82 2.15
N VAL A 143 8.74 19.23 3.35
CA VAL A 143 8.46 19.92 4.63
C VAL A 143 9.72 20.20 5.46
N ARG A 144 10.90 19.92 4.92
CA ARG A 144 12.17 20.08 5.67
C ARG A 144 12.30 21.46 6.31
N ASP A 145 13.05 21.50 7.40
CA ASP A 145 13.36 22.70 8.20
C ASP A 145 12.15 23.33 8.93
N GLN A 146 10.96 22.76 8.80
CA GLN A 146 9.76 23.18 9.54
C GLN A 146 9.75 22.60 10.96
N ALA A 147 8.86 23.11 11.80
CA ALA A 147 8.61 22.55 13.14
C ALA A 147 7.79 21.25 13.03
N PHE A 148 8.42 20.10 13.31
CA PHE A 148 7.79 18.78 13.20
C PHE A 148 7.18 18.31 14.51
N GLY A 149 5.99 17.72 14.40
CA GLY A 149 5.42 16.84 15.41
C GLY A 149 5.49 15.38 14.94
N VAL A 150 5.61 14.46 15.89
CA VAL A 150 5.38 13.02 15.67
C VAL A 150 4.32 12.58 16.66
N LEU A 151 3.19 12.04 16.17
CA LEU A 151 2.12 11.55 17.01
C LEU A 151 2.38 10.06 17.32
N ALA A 152 2.71 9.76 18.57
CA ALA A 152 2.96 8.38 18.98
C ALA A 152 1.64 7.64 19.23
N THR A 153 1.45 6.55 18.49
CA THR A 153 0.36 5.58 18.68
C THR A 153 0.86 4.22 19.15
N THR A 154 2.16 3.99 19.03
CA THR A 154 2.87 2.81 19.52
C THR A 154 4.30 3.21 19.91
N PRO A 155 5.03 2.41 20.72
CA PRO A 155 6.44 2.66 21.02
C PRO A 155 7.34 2.74 19.78
N MET A 156 6.95 2.13 18.66
CA MET A 156 7.68 2.24 17.37
C MET A 156 7.70 3.67 16.81
N SER A 157 6.84 4.57 17.29
CA SER A 157 6.85 5.98 16.89
C SER A 157 8.15 6.71 17.29
N VAL A 158 8.90 6.19 18.26
CA VAL A 158 10.27 6.64 18.57
C VAL A 158 11.18 6.53 17.34
N HIS A 159 11.12 5.39 16.63
CA HIS A 159 11.89 5.21 15.40
C HIS A 159 11.53 6.24 14.33
N GLN A 160 10.23 6.54 14.16
CA GLN A 160 9.78 7.57 13.23
C GLN A 160 10.32 8.95 13.63
N ALA A 161 10.28 9.31 14.93
CA ALA A 161 10.80 10.57 15.43
C ALA A 161 12.32 10.72 15.18
N LEU A 162 13.08 9.64 15.38
CA LEU A 162 14.51 9.61 15.07
C LEU A 162 14.79 9.77 13.56
N ILE A 163 13.99 9.13 12.71
CA ILE A 163 14.16 9.27 11.26
C ILE A 163 13.86 10.71 10.82
N VAL A 164 12.74 11.31 11.24
CA VAL A 164 12.34 12.64 10.77
C VAL A 164 13.27 13.76 11.25
N SER A 165 14.05 13.53 12.34
CA SER A 165 15.06 14.46 12.81
C SER A 165 16.20 14.75 11.82
N GLN A 166 16.27 13.96 10.74
CA GLN A 166 17.20 14.21 9.63
C GLN A 166 16.75 15.37 8.74
N TRP A 167 15.45 15.69 8.71
CA TRP A 167 14.89 16.77 7.88
C TRP A 167 14.56 18.03 8.64
N SER A 168 14.52 17.99 9.99
CA SER A 168 14.33 19.18 10.84
C SER A 168 15.12 19.06 12.13
N LYS A 169 15.50 20.21 12.69
CA LYS A 169 16.13 20.32 14.02
C LYS A 169 15.12 20.67 15.11
N ASP A 170 13.89 21.00 14.74
CA ASP A 170 12.78 21.23 15.65
C ASP A 170 11.76 20.09 15.54
N VAL A 171 11.99 19.03 16.30
CA VAL A 171 11.15 17.82 16.32
C VAL A 171 10.62 17.57 17.72
N THR A 172 9.32 17.35 17.83
CA THR A 172 8.64 16.98 19.09
C THR A 172 7.91 15.64 18.90
N LEU A 173 8.23 14.67 19.75
CA LEU A 173 7.46 13.43 19.90
C LEU A 173 6.36 13.66 20.94
N PHE A 174 5.10 13.66 20.52
CA PHE A 174 3.92 13.68 21.37
C PHE A 174 3.55 12.23 21.71
N LEU A 175 3.62 11.86 23.00
CA LEU A 175 3.41 10.47 23.44
C LEU A 175 1.97 9.99 23.24
N HIS A 176 1.00 10.90 23.31
CA HIS A 176 -0.41 10.63 23.05
C HIS A 176 -0.92 9.41 23.83
N THR A 177 -1.06 8.24 23.15
CA THR A 177 -1.55 7.00 23.77
C THR A 177 -0.42 6.10 24.29
N VAL A 178 0.84 6.47 24.10
CA VAL A 178 2.02 5.72 24.59
C VAL A 178 2.40 6.24 25.97
N ALA A 179 2.49 5.37 26.96
CA ALA A 179 2.97 5.75 28.28
C ALA A 179 4.49 5.99 28.26
N GLU A 180 4.96 6.97 29.00
CA GLU A 180 6.41 7.27 29.10
C GLU A 180 7.20 6.06 29.59
N SER A 181 6.59 5.20 30.44
CA SER A 181 7.18 3.96 30.94
C SER A 181 7.35 2.87 29.87
N GLU A 182 6.76 3.02 28.70
CA GLU A 182 6.94 2.12 27.56
C GLU A 182 8.19 2.45 26.73
N LEU A 183 8.77 3.65 26.93
CA LEU A 183 10.04 4.04 26.32
C LEU A 183 11.20 3.48 27.14
N THR A 184 12.15 2.87 26.44
CA THR A 184 13.38 2.39 27.10
C THR A 184 14.34 3.54 27.38
N ASP A 185 15.26 3.34 28.33
CA ASP A 185 16.35 4.30 28.58
C ASP A 185 17.18 4.58 27.31
N ASP A 186 17.30 3.59 26.44
CA ASP A 186 18.01 3.72 25.16
C ASP A 186 17.25 4.62 24.17
N ASP A 187 15.92 4.49 24.11
CA ASP A 187 15.06 5.37 23.31
C ASP A 187 15.20 6.81 23.77
N LEU A 188 15.10 7.07 25.08
CA LEU A 188 15.22 8.43 25.64
C LEU A 188 16.60 9.03 25.36
N ARG A 189 17.69 8.22 25.51
CA ARG A 189 19.04 8.69 25.17
C ARG A 189 19.19 9.03 23.69
N ARG A 190 18.64 8.22 22.79
CA ARG A 190 18.69 8.47 21.33
C ARG A 190 17.87 9.68 20.93
N LEU A 191 16.67 9.86 21.48
CA LEU A 191 15.83 11.01 21.26
C LEU A 191 16.54 12.30 21.70
N ALA A 192 17.13 12.29 22.90
CA ALA A 192 17.92 13.44 23.41
C ALA A 192 19.15 13.73 22.52
N ALA A 193 19.88 12.70 22.09
CA ALA A 193 21.02 12.87 21.19
C ALA A 193 20.62 13.41 19.80
N ALA A 194 19.44 13.08 19.33
CA ALA A 194 18.86 13.60 18.07
C ALA A 194 18.25 15.01 18.23
N GLY A 195 18.16 15.54 19.45
CA GLY A 195 17.53 16.83 19.73
C GLY A 195 16.00 16.79 19.66
N VAL A 196 15.39 15.61 19.78
CA VAL A 196 13.94 15.42 19.77
C VAL A 196 13.37 15.69 21.15
N ALA A 197 12.48 16.67 21.26
CA ALA A 197 11.71 16.90 22.48
C ALA A 197 10.64 15.83 22.69
N VAL A 198 10.42 15.39 23.92
CA VAL A 198 9.36 14.46 24.27
C VAL A 198 8.31 15.19 25.10
N VAL A 199 7.06 15.13 24.66
CA VAL A 199 5.92 15.78 25.31
C VAL A 199 4.92 14.70 25.73
N PRO A 200 4.75 14.47 27.03
CA PRO A 200 3.73 13.54 27.54
C PRO A 200 2.34 14.15 27.43
N GLY A 201 1.32 13.31 27.52
CA GLY A 201 -0.08 13.70 27.49
C GLY A 201 -0.77 13.38 26.17
N GLU A 202 -2.08 13.27 26.25
CA GLU A 202 -2.93 12.91 25.13
C GLU A 202 -3.18 14.11 24.21
N VAL A 203 -3.07 13.90 22.91
CA VAL A 203 -3.35 14.91 21.89
C VAL A 203 -4.86 14.99 21.68
N ALA A 204 -5.44 16.17 21.84
CA ALA A 204 -6.85 16.44 21.67
C ALA A 204 -7.21 16.70 20.19
N GLU A 205 -6.37 17.49 19.49
CA GLU A 205 -6.63 17.86 18.09
C GLU A 205 -5.39 18.42 17.37
N MET A 206 -5.44 18.43 16.06
CA MET A 206 -4.58 19.22 15.18
C MET A 206 -5.18 20.64 15.06
N VAL A 207 -4.43 21.67 15.41
CA VAL A 207 -4.86 23.08 15.30
C VAL A 207 -4.68 23.53 13.86
N ILE A 208 -5.78 23.98 13.23
CA ILE A 208 -5.80 24.35 11.81
C ILE A 208 -6.23 25.83 11.71
N GLU A 209 -5.40 26.64 11.07
CA GLU A 209 -5.70 28.05 10.79
C GLU A 209 -5.35 28.37 9.34
N GLY A 210 -6.23 29.07 8.62
CA GLY A 210 -5.99 29.47 7.24
C GLY A 210 -5.68 28.30 6.30
N ASP A 211 -6.35 27.15 6.47
CA ASP A 211 -6.13 25.90 5.72
C ASP A 211 -4.71 25.31 5.88
N ARG A 212 -4.06 25.52 7.01
CA ARG A 212 -2.74 24.97 7.37
C ARG A 212 -2.75 24.43 8.79
N LEU A 213 -1.94 23.40 9.02
CA LEU A 213 -1.60 22.98 10.37
C LEU A 213 -0.73 24.07 11.04
N THR A 214 -1.12 24.51 12.22
CA THR A 214 -0.39 25.52 13.01
C THR A 214 0.05 25.00 14.38
N GLY A 215 -0.47 23.86 14.82
CA GLY A 215 -0.09 23.29 16.11
C GLY A 215 -0.77 21.97 16.44
N VAL A 216 -0.32 21.42 17.56
CA VAL A 216 -0.90 20.25 18.21
C VAL A 216 -1.40 20.68 19.59
N ARG A 217 -2.68 20.44 19.88
CA ARG A 217 -3.28 20.75 21.19
C ARG A 217 -3.41 19.47 22.01
N LEU A 218 -2.98 19.56 23.27
CA LEU A 218 -3.15 18.49 24.25
C LEU A 218 -4.48 18.62 24.98
N THR A 219 -4.91 17.54 25.64
CA THR A 219 -6.15 17.51 26.44
C THR A 219 -6.08 18.42 27.68
N ASP A 220 -4.88 18.81 28.14
CA ASP A 220 -4.68 19.79 29.21
C ASP A 220 -4.87 21.25 28.75
N GLY A 221 -5.12 21.46 27.45
CA GLY A 221 -5.31 22.77 26.82
C GLY A 221 -4.04 23.42 26.26
N ASN A 222 -2.87 22.88 26.54
CA ASN A 222 -1.62 23.41 25.99
C ASN A 222 -1.54 23.17 24.48
N THR A 223 -1.09 24.19 23.75
CA THR A 223 -0.88 24.10 22.30
C THR A 223 0.60 24.25 21.97
N HIS A 224 1.13 23.31 21.20
CA HIS A 224 2.51 23.30 20.72
C HIS A 224 2.52 23.67 19.25
N PRO A 225 3.12 24.81 18.84
CA PRO A 225 3.22 25.19 17.42
C PRO A 225 3.94 24.10 16.61
N ARG A 226 3.33 23.61 15.54
CA ARG A 226 3.89 22.63 14.59
C ARG A 226 3.35 22.91 13.20
N GLU A 227 4.20 22.74 12.19
CA GLU A 227 3.86 23.04 10.81
C GLU A 227 3.61 21.74 10.01
N ALA A 228 4.20 20.63 10.45
CA ALA A 228 3.94 19.30 9.92
C ALA A 228 3.91 18.26 11.04
N VAL A 229 3.00 17.28 10.94
CA VAL A 229 2.90 16.18 11.91
C VAL A 229 3.02 14.84 11.19
N PHE A 230 3.97 14.02 11.65
CA PHE A 230 4.11 12.65 11.18
C PHE A 230 3.28 11.72 12.03
N VAL A 231 2.52 10.84 11.35
CA VAL A 231 1.69 9.81 11.98
C VAL A 231 2.02 8.45 11.39
N ALA A 232 1.88 7.40 12.17
CA ALA A 232 1.97 6.03 11.69
C ALA A 232 0.55 5.42 11.67
N PRO A 233 -0.14 5.36 10.51
CA PRO A 233 -1.42 4.68 10.40
C PRO A 233 -1.29 3.19 10.73
N ARG A 234 -2.35 2.59 11.26
CA ARG A 234 -2.43 1.14 11.35
C ARG A 234 -2.69 0.56 9.95
N ALA A 235 -1.77 -0.27 9.48
CA ALA A 235 -1.93 -0.95 8.20
C ALA A 235 -3.02 -2.03 8.29
N ILE A 236 -3.98 -2.00 7.38
CA ILE A 236 -5.03 -3.01 7.24
C ILE A 236 -4.84 -3.75 5.91
N PRO A 237 -4.12 -4.88 5.91
CA PRO A 237 -3.92 -5.68 4.71
C PRO A 237 -5.25 -6.10 4.09
N GLN A 238 -5.34 -6.06 2.77
CA GLN A 238 -6.55 -6.46 2.05
C GLN A 238 -6.44 -7.93 1.59
N THR A 239 -6.35 -8.86 2.56
CA THR A 239 -6.08 -10.30 2.36
C THR A 239 -7.32 -11.15 2.17
N GLY A 240 -8.53 -10.61 2.28
CA GLY A 240 -9.78 -11.39 2.32
C GLY A 240 -9.99 -12.35 1.13
N LEU A 241 -9.51 -12.00 -0.08
CA LEU A 241 -9.57 -12.91 -1.23
C LEU A 241 -8.53 -14.06 -1.12
N LEU A 242 -7.36 -13.78 -0.54
CA LEU A 242 -6.33 -14.79 -0.28
C LEU A 242 -6.80 -15.79 0.77
N GLU A 243 -7.45 -15.32 1.83
CA GLU A 243 -8.04 -16.15 2.88
C GLU A 243 -9.12 -17.10 2.31
N LYS A 244 -10.01 -16.58 1.44
CA LYS A 244 -11.01 -17.39 0.74
C LYS A 244 -10.42 -18.47 -0.12
N LEU A 245 -9.25 -18.22 -0.73
CA LEU A 245 -8.50 -19.20 -1.50
C LEU A 245 -7.73 -20.20 -0.63
N GLY A 246 -7.67 -20.00 0.69
CA GLY A 246 -6.93 -20.82 1.63
C GLY A 246 -5.43 -20.57 1.65
N ALA A 247 -4.99 -19.38 1.25
CA ALA A 247 -3.59 -18.98 1.37
C ALA A 247 -3.19 -18.87 2.85
N GLU A 248 -2.01 -19.39 3.19
CA GLU A 248 -1.44 -19.25 4.53
C GLU A 248 -1.06 -17.80 4.78
N LEU A 249 -1.45 -17.28 5.95
CA LEU A 249 -1.09 -15.95 6.41
C LEU A 249 -0.11 -16.05 7.58
N GLN A 250 0.83 -15.10 7.65
CA GLN A 250 1.74 -14.91 8.75
C GLN A 250 1.41 -13.62 9.48
N GLU A 251 1.21 -13.70 10.79
CA GLU A 251 1.06 -12.53 11.66
C GLU A 251 2.36 -11.75 11.76
N THR A 252 2.26 -10.44 11.64
CA THR A 252 3.35 -9.49 11.81
C THR A 252 2.89 -8.33 12.70
N PRO A 253 3.79 -7.49 13.23
CA PRO A 253 3.40 -6.28 13.95
C PRO A 253 2.55 -5.29 13.13
N PHE A 254 2.48 -5.48 11.81
CA PHE A 254 1.77 -4.61 10.86
C PHE A 254 0.55 -5.28 10.22
N GLY A 255 0.06 -6.37 10.81
CA GLY A 255 -1.08 -7.15 10.31
C GLY A 255 -0.67 -8.51 9.72
N ALA A 256 -1.68 -9.29 9.32
CA ALA A 256 -1.50 -10.60 8.71
C ALA A 256 -1.24 -10.47 7.21
N TYR A 257 -0.13 -11.05 6.73
CA TYR A 257 0.25 -11.04 5.32
C TYR A 257 0.43 -12.46 4.79
N PRO A 258 0.19 -12.70 3.48
CA PRO A 258 0.36 -14.03 2.91
C PRO A 258 1.82 -14.48 2.98
N VAL A 259 2.02 -15.77 3.27
CA VAL A 259 3.30 -16.42 3.09
C VAL A 259 3.54 -16.55 1.58
N VAL A 260 4.61 -15.92 1.10
CA VAL A 260 4.98 -15.89 -0.32
C VAL A 260 6.45 -16.24 -0.53
N ASP A 261 6.75 -16.79 -1.69
CA ASP A 261 8.12 -16.93 -2.15
C ASP A 261 8.70 -15.60 -2.71
N PRO A 262 9.97 -15.52 -3.08
CA PRO A 262 10.57 -14.30 -3.64
C PRO A 262 9.91 -13.79 -4.94
N THR A 263 9.09 -14.58 -5.60
CA THR A 263 8.34 -14.21 -6.81
C THR A 263 6.94 -13.69 -6.51
N GLY A 264 6.49 -13.81 -5.26
CA GLY A 264 5.15 -13.48 -4.82
C GLY A 264 4.17 -14.64 -4.87
N LEU A 265 4.61 -15.86 -5.24
CA LEU A 265 3.75 -17.06 -5.24
C LEU A 265 3.34 -17.38 -3.80
N THR A 266 2.04 -17.50 -3.57
CA THR A 266 1.48 -17.88 -2.27
C THR A 266 1.54 -19.41 -2.05
N THR A 267 1.08 -19.87 -0.91
CA THR A 267 0.92 -21.32 -0.65
C THR A 267 -0.17 -21.97 -1.51
N VAL A 268 -0.97 -21.18 -2.22
CA VAL A 268 -1.99 -21.68 -3.17
C VAL A 268 -1.42 -21.68 -4.59
N PRO A 269 -1.24 -22.86 -5.21
CA PRO A 269 -0.73 -22.94 -6.58
C PRO A 269 -1.58 -22.14 -7.56
N GLY A 270 -0.93 -21.27 -8.34
CA GLY A 270 -1.58 -20.41 -9.33
C GLY A 270 -2.03 -19.05 -8.80
N VAL A 271 -1.71 -18.72 -7.55
CA VAL A 271 -2.08 -17.45 -6.91
C VAL A 271 -0.83 -16.71 -6.43
N TRP A 272 -0.64 -15.49 -6.91
CA TRP A 272 0.43 -14.57 -6.49
C TRP A 272 -0.13 -13.39 -5.72
N ALA A 273 0.62 -12.90 -4.74
CA ALA A 273 0.37 -11.63 -4.05
C ALA A 273 1.53 -10.66 -4.33
N VAL A 274 1.23 -9.39 -4.62
CA VAL A 274 2.23 -8.38 -4.99
C VAL A 274 1.93 -7.01 -4.38
N GLY A 275 2.98 -6.21 -4.21
CA GLY A 275 2.88 -4.88 -3.60
C GLY A 275 2.41 -4.96 -2.15
N ASN A 276 1.65 -3.95 -1.69
CA ASN A 276 1.19 -3.93 -0.30
C ASN A 276 0.21 -5.07 0.08
N ALA A 277 -0.22 -5.90 -0.85
CA ALA A 277 -0.93 -7.14 -0.52
C ALA A 277 -0.01 -8.22 0.06
N MET A 278 1.31 -8.14 -0.17
CA MET A 278 2.30 -9.09 0.36
C MET A 278 3.12 -8.52 1.54
N GLY A 279 3.08 -7.21 1.80
CA GLY A 279 3.84 -6.58 2.88
C GLY A 279 3.57 -5.08 3.02
N PHE A 280 3.71 -4.55 4.23
CA PHE A 280 3.39 -3.14 4.53
C PHE A 280 4.40 -2.13 3.95
N ALA A 281 5.65 -2.52 3.75
CA ALA A 281 6.78 -1.62 3.46
C ALA A 281 6.98 -1.32 1.97
N GLU A 282 6.02 -1.70 1.12
CA GLU A 282 6.14 -1.55 -0.33
C GLU A 282 5.91 -0.10 -0.77
N GLN A 283 6.99 0.56 -1.17
CA GLN A 283 6.93 1.83 -1.90
C GLN A 283 6.49 1.59 -3.36
N VAL A 284 6.13 2.65 -4.09
CA VAL A 284 5.65 2.55 -5.48
C VAL A 284 6.64 1.78 -6.37
N VAL A 285 7.94 2.05 -6.23
CA VAL A 285 9.01 1.38 -6.99
C VAL A 285 9.12 -0.10 -6.64
N ASN A 286 9.02 -0.45 -5.34
CA ASN A 286 9.08 -1.83 -4.87
C ASN A 286 7.86 -2.61 -5.34
N ALA A 287 6.67 -2.01 -5.20
CA ALA A 287 5.42 -2.58 -5.67
C ALA A 287 5.44 -2.85 -7.19
N ALA A 288 5.94 -1.91 -7.99
CA ALA A 288 6.11 -2.10 -9.44
C ALA A 288 7.09 -3.23 -9.75
N SER A 289 8.23 -3.30 -9.03
CA SER A 289 9.22 -4.37 -9.17
C SER A 289 8.63 -5.75 -8.81
N ALA A 290 7.86 -5.85 -7.72
CA ALA A 290 7.19 -7.08 -7.33
C ALA A 290 6.20 -7.55 -8.40
N GLY A 291 5.39 -6.62 -8.93
CA GLY A 291 4.47 -6.90 -10.04
C GLY A 291 5.19 -7.41 -11.28
N TYR A 292 6.30 -6.77 -11.67
CA TYR A 292 7.12 -7.21 -12.80
C TYR A 292 7.62 -8.65 -12.62
N ARG A 293 8.20 -8.97 -11.46
CA ARG A 293 8.72 -10.32 -11.17
C ARG A 293 7.60 -11.37 -11.24
N ALA A 294 6.48 -11.09 -10.59
CA ALA A 294 5.33 -12.00 -10.62
C ALA A 294 4.84 -12.24 -12.05
N GLY A 295 4.65 -11.16 -12.85
CA GLY A 295 4.21 -11.30 -14.24
C GLY A 295 5.14 -12.14 -15.10
N ALA A 296 6.47 -11.97 -14.95
CA ALA A 296 7.47 -12.77 -15.66
C ALA A 296 7.43 -14.25 -15.23
N THR A 297 7.32 -14.51 -13.92
CA THR A 297 7.23 -15.87 -13.37
C THR A 297 5.94 -16.57 -13.81
N ILE A 298 4.81 -15.87 -13.76
CA ILE A 298 3.50 -16.39 -14.20
C ILE A 298 3.54 -16.76 -15.69
N ASN A 299 4.18 -15.93 -16.53
CA ASN A 299 4.31 -16.30 -17.94
C ASN A 299 5.12 -17.58 -18.15
N GLY A 300 6.20 -17.77 -17.39
CA GLY A 300 6.98 -19.02 -17.40
C GLY A 300 6.17 -20.23 -16.94
N ASP A 301 5.44 -20.08 -15.85
CA ASP A 301 4.56 -21.13 -15.31
C ASP A 301 3.47 -21.54 -16.30
N LEU A 302 2.81 -20.57 -16.94
CA LEU A 302 1.81 -20.82 -17.98
C LEU A 302 2.42 -21.50 -19.22
N LEU A 303 3.62 -21.09 -19.63
CA LEU A 303 4.32 -21.70 -20.76
C LEU A 303 4.58 -23.19 -20.48
N MET A 304 5.09 -23.52 -19.31
CA MET A 304 5.34 -24.94 -18.96
C MET A 304 4.05 -25.75 -18.90
N ALA A 305 2.98 -25.17 -18.32
CA ALA A 305 1.68 -25.82 -18.31
C ALA A 305 1.11 -26.08 -19.72
N ASP A 306 1.29 -25.14 -20.66
CA ASP A 306 0.88 -25.26 -22.05
C ASP A 306 1.67 -26.36 -22.77
N LEU A 307 3.00 -26.42 -22.57
CA LEU A 307 3.87 -27.46 -23.14
C LEU A 307 3.57 -28.85 -22.58
N ASP A 308 3.35 -28.95 -21.27
CA ASP A 308 2.98 -30.23 -20.63
C ASP A 308 1.63 -30.75 -21.11
N ALA A 309 0.69 -29.88 -21.41
CA ALA A 309 -0.59 -30.28 -22.02
C ALA A 309 -0.38 -30.77 -23.45
N ALA A 310 0.43 -30.08 -24.25
CA ALA A 310 0.70 -30.45 -25.65
C ALA A 310 1.47 -31.77 -25.80
N VAL A 311 2.35 -32.10 -24.84
CA VAL A 311 3.10 -33.37 -24.85
C VAL A 311 2.23 -34.56 -24.49
N ARG A 312 1.11 -34.35 -23.78
CA ARG A 312 0.17 -35.42 -23.37
C ARG A 312 -0.88 -35.76 -24.43
N THR A 313 -1.04 -34.90 -25.43
CA THR A 313 -1.95 -35.12 -26.59
C THR A 313 -1.21 -35.71 -27.74
#